data_15ef3d1d1a791e1eefbc7f9da7d6f027
#
_entry.id   15ef3d1d1a791e1eefbc7f9da7d6f027
#
_cell.length_a   1.000
_cell.length_b   1.000
_cell.length_c   1.000
_cell.angle_alpha   90.00
_cell.angle_beta   90.00
_cell.angle_gamma   90.00
#
_symmetry.space_group_name_H-M   'P 1'
#
loop_
_entity.id
_entity.type
_entity.pdbx_description
1 polymer ?
#
loop_
_entity_poly.entity_id
_entity_poly.type
_entity_poly.pdbx_seq_one_letter_code
_entity_poly.pdbx_strand_id
1 'polypeptide(L)'
;MKAPFDFVIKPKGNRYNNTTKVGTSELILNTEVYNHQFVNRQAIVKSVPTAFESEIKPKDEVIVHHNVFRRWHDVKGKERNSRSFFDENTYLVKEDQIFLYKRYWRWKAVKGYCFVQPIKDREFLGVDKEESCIGVVKH
;
A
#
# COMPACT_ATOMS: atom_id res chain seq x y z
N MET A 1 16.10 -2.46 -13.74
CA MET A 1 15.02 -2.98 -14.60
C MET A 1 14.09 -1.84 -14.97
N LYS A 2 13.65 -1.75 -16.20
CA LYS A 2 12.63 -0.81 -16.68
C LYS A 2 11.54 -1.61 -17.38
N ALA A 3 10.28 -1.26 -17.15
CA ALA A 3 9.13 -1.88 -17.79
C ALA A 3 8.45 -0.85 -18.72
N PRO A 4 7.86 -1.28 -19.84
CA PRO A 4 7.20 -0.35 -20.76
C PRO A 4 5.93 0.28 -20.17
N PHE A 5 5.10 -0.51 -19.48
CA PHE A 5 3.78 -0.10 -19.02
C PHE A 5 3.59 -0.13 -17.50
N ASP A 6 4.52 -0.72 -16.76
CA ASP A 6 4.39 -0.91 -15.32
C ASP A 6 5.42 -0.09 -14.54
N PHE A 7 5.03 0.35 -13.37
CA PHE A 7 5.97 0.89 -12.37
C PHE A 7 6.72 -0.27 -11.73
N VAL A 8 8.01 -0.09 -11.55
CA VAL A 8 8.84 -1.01 -10.77
C VAL A 8 8.98 -0.43 -9.38
N ILE A 9 8.46 -1.13 -8.38
CA ILE A 9 8.47 -0.68 -7.00
C ILE A 9 9.13 -1.72 -6.08
N LYS A 10 9.49 -1.30 -4.88
CA LYS A 10 9.89 -2.18 -3.77
C LYS A 10 9.07 -1.83 -2.53
N PRO A 11 8.76 -2.79 -1.64
CA PRO A 11 8.10 -2.48 -0.40
C PRO A 11 8.97 -1.57 0.47
N LYS A 12 8.35 -0.65 1.19
CA LYS A 12 9.02 0.14 2.23
C LYS A 12 8.97 -0.65 3.54
N GLY A 13 10.03 -1.39 3.83
CA GLY A 13 10.07 -2.36 4.91
C GLY A 13 9.58 -3.74 4.49
N ASN A 14 8.97 -4.48 5.40
CA ASN A 14 8.47 -5.83 5.17
C ASN A 14 7.18 -5.84 4.34
N ARG A 15 6.85 -6.99 3.73
CA ARG A 15 5.58 -7.19 3.01
C ARG A 15 4.36 -7.15 3.92
N TYR A 16 4.53 -7.53 5.20
CA TYR A 16 3.49 -7.56 6.22
C TYR A 16 3.94 -6.77 7.45
N ASN A 17 3.04 -5.96 7.97
CA ASN A 17 3.22 -5.15 9.19
C ASN A 17 2.59 -5.86 10.39
N ASN A 18 2.94 -7.12 10.61
CA ASN A 18 2.36 -7.99 11.62
C ASN A 18 3.30 -8.28 12.79
N THR A 19 4.36 -7.49 12.93
CA THR A 19 5.32 -7.62 14.02
C THR A 19 5.35 -6.36 14.87
N THR A 20 5.59 -6.53 16.18
CA THR A 20 5.81 -5.43 17.12
C THR A 20 7.10 -5.69 17.88
N LYS A 21 7.92 -4.67 18.05
CA LYS A 21 9.13 -4.74 18.86
C LYS A 21 8.78 -4.62 20.33
N VAL A 22 9.20 -5.60 21.12
CA VAL A 22 9.09 -5.60 22.57
C VAL A 22 10.51 -5.71 23.14
N GLY A 23 11.06 -4.58 23.59
CA GLY A 23 12.46 -4.49 24.00
C GLY A 23 13.41 -4.77 22.84
N THR A 24 14.28 -5.78 22.98
CA THR A 24 15.22 -6.24 21.97
C THR A 24 14.65 -7.32 21.05
N SER A 25 13.45 -7.84 21.35
CA SER A 25 12.82 -8.94 20.62
C SER A 25 11.70 -8.43 19.71
N GLU A 26 11.46 -9.15 18.61
CA GLU A 26 10.35 -8.90 17.69
C GLU A 26 9.26 -9.95 17.92
N LEU A 27 8.04 -9.49 18.21
CA LEU A 27 6.89 -10.34 18.43
C LEU A 27 5.98 -10.31 17.18
N ILE A 28 5.64 -11.50 16.67
CA ILE A 28 4.66 -11.65 15.60
C ILE A 28 3.25 -11.56 16.22
N LEU A 29 2.48 -10.54 15.82
CA LEU A 29 1.12 -10.32 16.31
C LEU A 29 0.10 -11.23 15.63
N ASN A 30 0.32 -11.56 14.36
CA ASN A 30 -0.59 -12.38 13.57
C ASN A 30 0.18 -13.11 12.46
N THR A 31 -0.02 -14.41 12.36
CA THR A 31 0.61 -15.26 11.33
C THR A 31 -0.31 -15.48 10.12
N GLU A 32 -1.52 -14.90 10.14
CA GLU A 32 -2.52 -15.09 9.10
C GLU A 32 -2.18 -14.33 7.82
N VAL A 33 -1.71 -15.03 6.81
CA VAL A 33 -1.30 -14.48 5.52
C VAL A 33 -2.47 -13.84 4.76
N TYR A 34 -3.70 -14.27 5.04
CA TYR A 34 -4.91 -13.75 4.39
C TYR A 34 -5.39 -12.42 4.97
N ASN A 35 -4.96 -12.05 6.16
CA ASN A 35 -5.42 -10.82 6.78
C ASN A 35 -4.82 -9.59 6.08
N HIS A 36 -5.61 -9.00 5.19
CA HIS A 36 -5.21 -7.84 4.40
C HIS A 36 -4.93 -6.58 5.24
N GLN A 37 -5.35 -6.53 6.50
CA GLN A 37 -5.08 -5.39 7.39
C GLN A 37 -3.58 -5.27 7.71
N PHE A 38 -2.86 -6.39 7.74
CA PHE A 38 -1.42 -6.43 8.00
C PHE A 38 -0.56 -6.37 6.75
N VAL A 39 -1.15 -6.40 5.56
CA VAL A 39 -0.40 -6.25 4.31
C VAL A 39 0.13 -4.83 4.21
N ASN A 40 1.43 -4.70 3.97
CA ASN A 40 2.04 -3.40 3.72
C ASN A 40 1.46 -2.78 2.44
N ARG A 41 1.23 -1.48 2.46
CA ARG A 41 0.75 -0.71 1.31
C ARG A 41 1.75 0.37 0.86
N GLN A 42 2.83 0.53 1.60
CA GLN A 42 3.85 1.54 1.32
C GLN A 42 4.97 0.94 0.47
N ALA A 43 5.34 1.65 -0.57
CA ALA A 43 6.39 1.26 -1.49
C ALA A 43 7.25 2.45 -1.91
N ILE A 44 8.40 2.14 -2.47
CA ILE A 44 9.30 3.13 -3.07
C ILE A 44 9.44 2.79 -4.55
N VAL A 45 9.26 3.79 -5.40
CA VAL A 45 9.39 3.64 -6.86
C VAL A 45 10.87 3.50 -7.24
N LYS A 46 11.21 2.41 -7.90
CA LYS A 46 12.54 2.18 -8.49
C LYS A 46 12.64 2.75 -9.90
N SER A 47 11.65 2.47 -10.73
CA SER A 47 11.56 3.05 -12.07
C SER A 47 10.11 3.25 -12.50
N VAL A 48 9.91 4.19 -13.40
CA VAL A 48 8.62 4.52 -13.99
C VAL A 48 8.48 3.88 -15.37
N PRO A 49 7.25 3.71 -15.87
CA PRO A 49 6.99 3.25 -17.23
C PRO A 49 7.75 4.07 -18.28
N THR A 50 8.10 3.44 -19.39
CA THR A 50 8.79 4.13 -20.49
C THR A 50 7.86 4.49 -21.63
N ALA A 51 6.67 3.89 -21.70
CA ALA A 51 5.71 4.07 -22.79
C ALA A 51 4.78 5.29 -22.61
N PHE A 52 4.69 5.84 -21.40
CA PHE A 52 3.88 7.04 -21.13
C PHE A 52 4.50 7.88 -20.01
N GLU A 53 4.15 9.16 -19.99
CA GLU A 53 4.57 10.08 -18.94
C GLU A 53 3.67 9.94 -17.72
N SER A 54 4.27 9.96 -16.55
CA SER A 54 3.56 9.92 -15.26
C SER A 54 4.03 11.06 -14.35
N GLU A 55 3.13 11.52 -13.50
CA GLU A 55 3.46 12.45 -12.42
C GLU A 55 4.41 11.84 -11.38
N ILE A 56 4.34 10.51 -11.21
CA ILE A 56 5.18 9.77 -10.28
C ILE A 56 6.61 9.66 -10.83
N LYS A 57 7.60 9.82 -9.97
CA LYS A 57 9.02 9.76 -10.37
C LYS A 57 9.77 8.68 -9.58
N PRO A 58 10.91 8.23 -10.07
CA PRO A 58 11.78 7.34 -9.30
C PRO A 58 12.15 7.96 -7.94
N LYS A 59 12.17 7.13 -6.91
CA LYS A 59 12.38 7.45 -5.49
C LYS A 59 11.17 8.06 -4.78
N ASP A 60 10.07 8.37 -5.46
CA ASP A 60 8.83 8.73 -4.77
C ASP A 60 8.36 7.56 -3.89
N GLU A 61 7.82 7.91 -2.74
CA GLU A 61 7.11 6.96 -1.88
C GLU A 61 5.66 6.90 -2.34
N VAL A 62 5.11 5.70 -2.46
CA VAL A 62 3.74 5.48 -2.96
C VAL A 62 2.93 4.61 -2.03
N ILE A 63 1.61 4.81 -2.04
CA ILE A 63 0.64 3.91 -1.42
C ILE A 63 -0.05 3.13 -2.52
N VAL A 64 0.02 1.81 -2.41
CA VAL A 64 -0.48 0.88 -3.41
C VAL A 64 -1.61 0.01 -2.85
N HIS A 65 -2.34 -0.63 -3.76
CA HIS A 65 -3.39 -1.58 -3.41
C HIS A 65 -2.82 -2.75 -2.60
N HIS A 66 -3.55 -3.20 -1.57
CA HIS A 66 -3.10 -4.27 -0.67
C HIS A 66 -2.76 -5.59 -1.39
N ASN A 67 -3.39 -5.86 -2.53
CA ASN A 67 -3.12 -7.07 -3.31
C ASN A 67 -1.71 -7.11 -3.91
N VAL A 68 -1.00 -5.99 -3.99
CA VAL A 68 0.35 -5.92 -4.57
C VAL A 68 1.34 -6.77 -3.77
N PHE A 69 1.34 -6.64 -2.45
CA PHE A 69 2.26 -7.37 -1.58
C PHE A 69 1.66 -8.62 -0.93
N ARG A 70 0.38 -8.89 -1.20
CA ARG A 70 -0.34 -10.02 -0.62
C ARG A 70 0.23 -11.37 -1.06
N ARG A 71 0.23 -12.32 -0.13
CA ARG A 71 0.43 -13.75 -0.37
C ARG A 71 -0.88 -14.50 -0.13
N TRP A 72 -1.04 -15.63 -0.77
CA TRP A 72 -2.21 -16.49 -0.59
C TRP A 72 -1.81 -17.97 -0.79
N HIS A 73 -2.66 -18.88 -0.35
CA HIS A 73 -2.44 -20.31 -0.55
C HIS A 73 -3.41 -20.83 -1.60
N ASP A 74 -2.92 -21.64 -2.51
CA ASP A 74 -3.76 -22.32 -3.48
C ASP A 74 -4.51 -23.50 -2.84
N VAL A 75 -5.38 -24.16 -3.62
CA VAL A 75 -6.19 -25.31 -3.16
C VAL A 75 -5.34 -26.49 -2.66
N LYS A 76 -4.06 -26.53 -3.00
CA LYS A 76 -3.10 -27.55 -2.55
C LYS A 76 -2.31 -27.08 -1.29
N GLY A 77 -2.65 -25.94 -0.70
CA GLY A 77 -1.95 -25.37 0.44
C GLY A 77 -0.59 -24.76 0.11
N LYS A 78 -0.23 -24.61 -1.16
CA LYS A 78 1.03 -23.99 -1.57
C LYS A 78 0.92 -22.48 -1.56
N GLU A 79 1.87 -21.81 -0.90
CA GLU A 79 1.96 -20.36 -0.89
C GLU A 79 2.23 -19.79 -2.29
N ARG A 80 1.48 -18.79 -2.64
CA ARG A 80 1.55 -18.06 -3.92
C ARG A 80 1.73 -16.58 -3.68
N ASN A 81 2.45 -15.94 -4.57
CA ASN A 81 2.61 -14.49 -4.59
C ASN A 81 1.54 -13.83 -5.47
N SER A 82 1.39 -12.51 -5.31
CA SER A 82 0.54 -11.69 -6.17
C SER A 82 1.03 -11.70 -7.62
N ARG A 83 0.18 -11.26 -8.54
CA ARG A 83 0.57 -11.07 -9.96
C ARG A 83 1.64 -10.00 -10.15
N SER A 84 1.74 -9.07 -9.20
CA SER A 84 2.73 -7.99 -9.20
C SER A 84 4.13 -8.46 -8.81
N PHE A 85 4.25 -9.62 -8.19
CA PHE A 85 5.51 -10.14 -7.67
C PHE A 85 6.46 -10.53 -8.80
N PHE A 86 7.67 -9.98 -8.77
CA PHE A 86 8.78 -10.40 -9.62
C PHE A 86 9.88 -11.06 -8.79
N ASP A 87 10.37 -10.36 -7.76
CA ASP A 87 11.26 -10.89 -6.73
C ASP A 87 10.97 -10.20 -5.39
N GLU A 88 11.68 -10.59 -4.31
CA GLU A 88 11.44 -10.08 -2.94
C GLU A 88 11.54 -8.55 -2.81
N ASN A 89 12.29 -7.91 -3.69
CA ASN A 89 12.51 -6.46 -3.68
C ASN A 89 12.02 -5.77 -4.96
N THR A 90 11.24 -6.48 -5.78
CA THR A 90 10.80 -5.96 -7.08
C THR A 90 9.38 -6.42 -7.39
N TYR A 91 8.51 -5.45 -7.59
CA TYR A 91 7.11 -5.65 -7.93
C TYR A 91 6.77 -4.78 -9.13
N LEU A 92 5.97 -5.33 -10.04
CA LEU A 92 5.44 -4.64 -11.21
C LEU A 92 4.00 -4.23 -10.93
N VAL A 93 3.72 -2.95 -10.97
CA VAL A 93 2.37 -2.42 -10.69
C VAL A 93 1.91 -1.48 -11.77
N LYS A 94 0.64 -1.55 -12.09
CA LYS A 94 -0.02 -0.63 -13.00
C LYS A 94 -0.37 0.67 -12.27
N GLU A 95 -0.62 1.73 -13.05
CA GLU A 95 -0.96 3.04 -12.49
C GLU A 95 -2.24 3.01 -11.66
N ASP A 96 -3.24 2.22 -12.05
CA ASP A 96 -4.51 2.03 -11.33
C ASP A 96 -4.37 1.34 -9.95
N GLN A 97 -3.22 0.75 -9.68
CA GLN A 97 -2.91 0.15 -8.38
C GLN A 97 -2.18 1.11 -7.42
N ILE A 98 -1.85 2.32 -7.87
CA ILE A 98 -1.20 3.35 -7.07
C ILE A 98 -2.20 4.45 -6.76
N PHE A 99 -2.42 4.74 -5.50
CA PHE A 99 -3.45 5.68 -5.04
C PHE A 99 -2.88 7.04 -4.67
N LEU A 100 -1.73 7.05 -3.98
CA LEU A 100 -1.04 8.23 -3.50
C LEU A 100 0.44 8.14 -3.82
N TYR A 101 1.05 9.28 -4.06
CA TYR A 101 2.49 9.41 -4.09
C TYR A 101 2.96 10.58 -3.23
N LYS A 102 4.16 10.47 -2.66
CA LYS A 102 4.77 11.48 -1.81
C LYS A 102 6.05 12.01 -2.44
N ARG A 103 6.09 13.30 -2.60
CA ARG A 103 7.26 14.03 -3.05
C ARG A 103 7.45 15.28 -2.18
N TYR A 104 8.67 15.58 -1.79
CA TYR A 104 8.98 16.74 -0.95
C TYR A 104 8.09 16.86 0.30
N TRP A 105 7.88 15.72 0.99
CA TRP A 105 7.08 15.62 2.24
C TRP A 105 5.58 15.84 2.07
N ARG A 106 5.10 16.03 0.85
CA ARG A 106 3.66 16.18 0.56
C ARG A 106 3.10 14.97 -0.15
N TRP A 107 2.01 14.47 0.36
CA TRP A 107 1.21 13.46 -0.30
C TRP A 107 0.32 14.10 -1.36
N LYS A 108 0.17 13.45 -2.49
CA LYS A 108 -0.74 13.81 -3.58
C LYS A 108 -1.48 12.57 -4.06
N ALA A 109 -2.79 12.70 -4.32
CA ALA A 109 -3.56 11.65 -4.97
C ALA A 109 -3.15 11.52 -6.43
N VAL A 110 -3.11 10.28 -6.91
CA VAL A 110 -2.97 10.00 -8.35
C VAL A 110 -4.27 10.40 -9.05
N LYS A 111 -4.18 10.84 -10.29
CA LYS A 111 -5.34 11.25 -11.10
C LYS A 111 -6.45 10.18 -11.05
N GLY A 112 -7.66 10.59 -10.71
CA GLY A 112 -8.82 9.72 -10.55
C GLY A 112 -9.11 9.26 -9.13
N TYR A 113 -8.24 9.57 -8.17
CA TYR A 113 -8.44 9.28 -6.74
C TYR A 113 -8.54 10.56 -5.92
N CYS A 114 -9.30 10.50 -4.84
CA CYS A 114 -9.29 11.50 -3.78
C CYS A 114 -9.30 10.80 -2.42
N PHE A 115 -8.72 11.44 -1.43
CA PHE A 115 -8.66 10.92 -0.08
C PHE A 115 -9.43 11.83 0.86
N VAL A 116 -10.30 11.23 1.64
CA VAL A 116 -11.14 11.92 2.61
C VAL A 116 -10.83 11.44 4.01
N GLN A 117 -10.89 12.36 4.97
CA GLN A 117 -10.86 12.02 6.37
C GLN A 117 -12.31 11.98 6.86
N PRO A 118 -12.81 10.84 7.38
CA PRO A 118 -14.16 10.79 7.92
C PRO A 118 -14.31 11.76 9.08
N ILE A 119 -15.50 12.35 9.19
CA ILE A 119 -15.87 13.19 10.33
C ILE A 119 -16.28 12.24 11.46
N LYS A 120 -15.71 12.47 12.63
CA LYS A 120 -16.09 11.75 13.84
C LYS A 120 -17.39 12.31 14.40
N ASP A 121 -18.36 11.43 14.59
CA ASP A 121 -19.58 11.77 15.33
C ASP A 121 -19.23 11.91 16.83
N ARG A 122 -19.59 13.02 17.41
CA ARG A 122 -19.49 13.24 18.87
C ARG A 122 -20.73 12.68 19.55
N GLU A 123 -20.80 11.39 19.68
CA GLU A 123 -21.87 10.79 20.47
C GLU A 123 -21.75 11.13 21.96
N PHE A 124 -22.90 11.34 22.59
CA PHE A 124 -23.12 11.70 23.99
C PHE A 124 -22.44 10.75 25.01
N LEU A 125 -22.06 9.54 24.59
CA LEU A 125 -21.43 8.49 25.43
C LEU A 125 -19.91 8.39 25.26
N GLY A 126 -19.26 9.31 24.59
CA GLY A 126 -17.80 9.34 24.47
C GLY A 126 -17.18 8.25 23.56
N VAL A 127 -17.98 7.50 22.81
CA VAL A 127 -17.51 6.58 21.80
C VAL A 127 -17.36 7.33 20.49
N ASP A 128 -16.11 7.51 20.05
CA ASP A 128 -15.81 8.10 18.73
C ASP A 128 -16.34 7.17 17.63
N LYS A 129 -17.44 7.54 17.01
CA LYS A 129 -18.00 6.84 15.85
C LYS A 129 -17.85 7.72 14.62
N GLU A 130 -17.51 7.11 13.49
CA GLU A 130 -17.41 7.84 12.23
C GLU A 130 -18.80 8.02 11.62
N GLU A 131 -19.11 9.26 11.18
CA GLU A 131 -20.33 9.51 10.42
C GLU A 131 -20.24 8.83 9.07
N SER A 132 -21.27 8.10 8.69
CA SER A 132 -21.33 7.42 7.41
C SER A 132 -21.48 8.43 6.25
N CYS A 133 -20.73 8.20 5.17
CA CYS A 133 -20.79 8.96 3.92
C CYS A 133 -20.42 10.46 4.00
N ILE A 134 -19.83 10.91 5.11
CA ILE A 134 -19.39 12.31 5.29
C ILE A 134 -17.90 12.34 5.63
N GLY A 135 -17.15 13.21 4.96
CA GLY A 135 -15.72 13.37 5.18
C GLY A 135 -15.17 14.67 4.63
N VAL A 136 -13.97 15.01 5.05
CA VAL A 136 -13.22 16.18 4.56
C VAL A 136 -12.15 15.71 3.58
N VAL A 137 -12.11 16.26 2.39
CA VAL A 137 -11.09 15.96 1.37
C VAL A 137 -9.73 16.44 1.87
N LYS A 138 -8.73 15.57 1.83
CA LYS A 138 -7.35 15.84 2.24
C LYS A 138 -6.37 15.85 1.06
N HIS A 139 -6.57 14.97 0.08
CA HIS A 139 -5.71 14.83 -1.10
C HIS A 139 -6.52 14.49 -2.34
#